data_39b4e948e2c2709024998a9ebf9987eb
#
_entry.id   39b4e948e2c2709024998a9ebf9987eb
#
_cell.length_a   1.000
_cell.length_b   1.000
_cell.length_c   1.000
_cell.angle_alpha   90.00
_cell.angle_beta   90.00
_cell.angle_gamma   90.00
#
_symmetry.space_group_name_H-M   'P 1'
#
loop_
_entity.id
_entity.type
_entity.pdbx_description
1 polymer ?
#
loop_
_entity_poly.entity_id
_entity_poly.type
_entity_poly.pdbx_seq_one_letter_code
_entity_poly.pdbx_strand_id
1 'polypeptide(L)'
;MNTGTLVMLHGMTGTSEKMQSLADSLAPSGWKVICPQAEIEHPTRGGYAWWLRAEDPTLPLRKESQQQVLDSMQRVIRDIPDGPVIIGGFSQGGAIASALLETELHERIVGLVLIGTKTVRPDKLAESLPFLKPREIVWMHGRRDHLVTFEVAIEHAEIFESAGWPVTRLEHEKGHMVNLNQLDELKSSIQRMANSI
;
A
#
# COMPACT_ATOMS: atom_id res chain seq x y z
N MET A 1 15.10 -6.70 -20.71
CA MET A 1 14.48 -6.92 -19.38
C MET A 1 13.66 -5.68 -19.07
N ASN A 2 12.40 -5.87 -18.76
CA ASN A 2 11.54 -4.75 -18.37
C ASN A 2 12.01 -4.23 -17.01
N THR A 3 12.28 -2.94 -16.91
CA THR A 3 12.77 -2.29 -15.70
C THR A 3 11.73 -1.29 -15.18
N GLY A 4 11.58 -1.19 -13.89
CA GLY A 4 10.66 -0.28 -13.22
C GLY A 4 11.14 0.04 -11.82
N THR A 5 10.22 0.55 -11.02
CA THR A 5 10.49 0.88 -9.62
C THR A 5 9.51 0.16 -8.71
N LEU A 6 10.01 -0.56 -7.71
CA LEU A 6 9.23 -1.05 -6.58
C LEU A 6 9.24 0.03 -5.49
N VAL A 7 8.08 0.54 -5.18
CA VAL A 7 7.88 1.56 -4.14
C VAL A 7 7.16 0.93 -2.96
N MET A 8 7.79 0.93 -1.78
CA MET A 8 7.21 0.35 -0.57
C MET A 8 7.11 1.39 0.55
N LEU A 9 5.90 1.61 1.04
CA LEU A 9 5.58 2.62 2.03
C LEU A 9 5.46 2.01 3.43
N HIS A 10 6.14 2.61 4.41
CA HIS A 10 6.11 2.13 5.80
C HIS A 10 4.77 2.38 6.49
N GLY A 11 4.48 1.65 7.56
CA GLY A 11 3.32 1.88 8.41
C GLY A 11 3.50 3.07 9.37
N MET A 12 2.45 3.44 10.09
CA MET A 12 2.50 4.44 11.17
C MET A 12 3.54 4.03 12.20
N THR A 13 4.33 5.00 12.67
CA THR A 13 5.52 4.80 13.53
C THR A 13 6.69 4.06 12.89
N GLY A 14 6.58 3.78 11.59
CA GLY A 14 7.67 3.19 10.80
C GLY A 14 8.65 4.24 10.27
N THR A 15 9.64 3.74 9.55
CA THR A 15 10.61 4.56 8.81
C THR A 15 10.92 3.92 7.46
N SER A 16 11.41 4.73 6.52
CA SER A 16 11.92 4.25 5.23
C SER A 16 13.00 3.18 5.41
N GLU A 17 13.94 3.40 6.34
CA GLU A 17 15.03 2.46 6.64
C GLU A 17 14.52 1.08 7.07
N LYS A 18 13.51 1.04 7.96
CA LYS A 18 12.90 -0.24 8.39
C LYS A 18 12.16 -0.95 7.25
N MET A 19 11.57 -0.21 6.31
CA MET A 19 10.89 -0.77 5.15
C MET A 19 11.87 -1.29 4.10
N GLN A 20 13.06 -0.69 3.98
CA GLN A 20 14.04 -0.98 2.94
C GLN A 20 14.40 -2.47 2.87
N SER A 21 14.65 -3.10 4.01
CA SER A 21 15.04 -4.52 4.07
C SER A 21 13.96 -5.45 3.48
N LEU A 22 12.68 -5.18 3.77
CA LEU A 22 11.58 -5.93 3.17
C LEU A 22 11.49 -5.65 1.66
N ALA A 23 11.53 -4.38 1.27
CA ALA A 23 11.42 -3.97 -0.12
C ALA A 23 12.54 -4.58 -0.99
N ASP A 24 13.78 -4.56 -0.53
CA ASP A 24 14.92 -5.19 -1.20
C ASP A 24 14.72 -6.68 -1.38
N SER A 25 14.13 -7.35 -0.38
CA SER A 25 13.84 -8.79 -0.45
C SER A 25 12.75 -9.13 -1.46
N LEU A 26 11.85 -8.19 -1.77
CA LEU A 26 10.70 -8.36 -2.66
C LEU A 26 10.99 -7.90 -4.11
N ALA A 27 12.04 -7.13 -4.33
CA ALA A 27 12.29 -6.47 -5.60
C ALA A 27 12.52 -7.46 -6.76
N PRO A 28 11.85 -7.28 -7.90
CA PRO A 28 12.17 -8.00 -9.11
C PRO A 28 13.59 -7.69 -9.59
N SER A 29 14.22 -8.67 -10.22
CA SER A 29 15.58 -8.48 -10.75
C SER A 29 15.66 -7.30 -11.72
N GLY A 30 16.60 -6.39 -11.48
CA GLY A 30 16.84 -5.19 -12.29
C GLY A 30 15.88 -4.03 -12.02
N TRP A 31 14.96 -4.15 -11.06
CA TRP A 31 14.09 -3.06 -10.63
C TRP A 31 14.77 -2.19 -9.58
N LYS A 32 14.48 -0.89 -9.62
CA LYS A 32 14.87 0.04 -8.55
C LYS A 32 13.96 -0.17 -7.34
N VAL A 33 14.48 0.10 -6.15
CA VAL A 33 13.71 0.09 -4.91
C VAL A 33 13.71 1.47 -4.30
N ILE A 34 12.53 1.94 -3.89
CA ILE A 34 12.35 3.21 -3.20
C ILE A 34 11.43 2.99 -2.02
N CYS A 35 11.85 3.48 -0.87
CA CYS A 35 11.02 3.55 0.34
C CYS A 35 10.90 5.01 0.78
N PRO A 36 9.92 5.77 0.27
CA PRO A 36 9.70 7.15 0.69
C PRO A 36 9.49 7.25 2.20
N GLN A 37 9.99 8.34 2.80
CA GLN A 37 9.78 8.66 4.20
C GLN A 37 8.58 9.58 4.35
N ALA A 38 7.62 9.22 5.22
CA ALA A 38 6.55 10.13 5.63
C ALA A 38 7.12 11.34 6.37
N GLU A 39 6.49 12.51 6.23
CA GLU A 39 7.04 13.77 6.78
C GLU A 39 6.57 14.08 8.21
N ILE A 40 5.49 13.45 8.68
CA ILE A 40 4.90 13.75 9.98
C ILE A 40 5.54 12.88 11.04
N GLU A 41 6.33 13.48 11.96
CA GLU A 41 6.79 12.76 13.14
C GLU A 41 5.61 12.36 14.03
N HIS A 42 5.62 11.10 14.48
CA HIS A 42 4.54 10.64 15.37
C HIS A 42 4.73 11.23 16.77
N PRO A 43 3.75 11.97 17.31
CA PRO A 43 3.95 12.86 18.47
C PRO A 43 4.35 12.13 19.76
N THR A 44 4.05 10.83 19.90
CA THR A 44 4.22 10.11 21.18
C THR A 44 4.98 8.79 21.08
N ARG A 45 5.04 8.17 19.87
CA ARG A 45 5.55 6.79 19.71
C ARG A 45 6.87 6.73 18.96
N GLY A 46 7.37 7.87 18.49
CA GLY A 46 8.49 7.93 17.57
C GLY A 46 8.17 7.39 16.17
N GLY A 47 9.13 7.51 15.26
CA GLY A 47 8.92 7.24 13.85
C GLY A 47 7.97 8.23 13.19
N TYR A 48 7.42 7.86 12.02
CA TYR A 48 6.67 8.79 11.17
C TYR A 48 5.30 8.23 10.79
N ALA A 49 4.41 9.13 10.37
CA ALA A 49 3.06 8.81 9.93
C ALA A 49 2.73 9.56 8.62
N TRP A 50 1.94 8.93 7.76
CA TRP A 50 1.41 9.56 6.55
C TRP A 50 0.28 10.53 6.87
N TRP A 51 -0.46 10.27 7.95
CA TRP A 51 -1.43 11.18 8.56
C TRP A 51 -1.59 10.83 10.05
N LEU A 52 -1.99 11.81 10.85
CA LEU A 52 -2.31 11.58 12.25
C LEU A 52 -3.78 11.14 12.39
N ARG A 53 -4.01 10.08 13.15
CA ARG A 53 -5.36 9.59 13.47
C ARG A 53 -5.85 10.20 14.77
N ALA A 54 -7.19 10.38 14.88
CA ALA A 54 -7.83 10.57 16.18
C ALA A 54 -7.60 9.32 17.07
N GLU A 55 -7.73 9.48 18.37
CA GLU A 55 -7.61 8.37 19.35
C GLU A 55 -8.62 7.25 19.06
N ASP A 56 -9.84 7.61 18.63
CA ASP A 56 -10.86 6.64 18.23
C ASP A 56 -10.74 6.32 16.74
N PRO A 57 -10.34 5.08 16.39
CA PRO A 57 -10.18 4.66 15.00
C PRO A 57 -11.49 4.41 14.25
N THR A 58 -12.63 4.42 14.94
CA THR A 58 -13.95 4.20 14.32
C THR A 58 -14.54 5.47 13.73
N LEU A 59 -14.05 6.63 14.18
CA LEU A 59 -14.51 7.92 13.69
C LEU A 59 -13.95 8.22 12.28
N PRO A 60 -14.72 8.93 11.44
CA PRO A 60 -14.23 9.46 10.17
C PRO A 60 -12.98 10.33 10.36
N LEU A 61 -12.10 10.34 9.35
CA LEU A 61 -10.94 11.21 9.37
C LEU A 61 -11.36 12.67 9.49
N ARG A 62 -10.71 13.41 10.40
CA ARG A 62 -10.85 14.85 10.50
C ARG A 62 -10.35 15.51 9.21
N LYS A 63 -10.85 16.72 8.89
CA LYS A 63 -10.43 17.47 7.70
C LYS A 63 -8.92 17.64 7.59
N GLU A 64 -8.26 17.91 8.72
CA GLU A 64 -6.80 18.00 8.81
C GLU A 64 -6.12 16.69 8.40
N SER A 65 -6.57 15.55 8.93
CA SER A 65 -6.03 14.24 8.56
C SER A 65 -6.32 13.89 7.10
N GLN A 66 -7.46 14.31 6.55
CA GLN A 66 -7.76 14.16 5.12
C GLN A 66 -6.77 14.96 4.25
N GLN A 67 -6.45 16.20 4.67
CA GLN A 67 -5.44 17.01 3.97
C GLN A 67 -4.05 16.36 4.06
N GLN A 68 -3.66 15.87 5.23
CA GLN A 68 -2.39 15.13 5.41
C GLN A 68 -2.29 13.91 4.49
N VAL A 69 -3.40 13.19 4.25
CA VAL A 69 -3.42 12.09 3.28
C VAL A 69 -3.10 12.60 1.87
N LEU A 70 -3.73 13.70 1.44
CA LEU A 70 -3.48 14.29 0.12
C LEU A 70 -2.04 14.79 -0.02
N ASP A 71 -1.52 15.46 0.99
CA ASP A 71 -0.13 15.94 1.02
C ASP A 71 0.87 14.78 0.95
N SER A 72 0.57 13.70 1.68
CA SER A 72 1.38 12.47 1.64
C SER A 72 1.35 11.78 0.27
N MET A 73 0.20 11.76 -0.41
CA MET A 73 0.12 11.25 -1.78
C MET A 73 1.01 12.08 -2.72
N GLN A 74 0.94 13.40 -2.65
CA GLN A 74 1.78 14.31 -3.44
C GLN A 74 3.27 14.14 -3.11
N ARG A 75 3.59 13.93 -1.83
CA ARG A 75 4.97 13.67 -1.40
C ARG A 75 5.52 12.39 -2.04
N VAL A 76 4.75 11.29 -2.01
CA VAL A 76 5.16 10.02 -2.61
C VAL A 76 5.36 10.16 -4.12
N ILE A 77 4.43 10.82 -4.82
CA ILE A 77 4.52 11.04 -6.28
C ILE A 77 5.83 11.74 -6.67
N ARG A 78 6.26 12.75 -5.90
CA ARG A 78 7.50 13.50 -6.16
C ARG A 78 8.76 12.63 -6.08
N ASP A 79 8.75 11.58 -5.27
CA ASP A 79 9.91 10.71 -5.07
C ASP A 79 10.00 9.60 -6.13
N ILE A 80 8.92 9.34 -6.86
CA ILE A 80 8.86 8.24 -7.83
C ILE A 80 9.48 8.67 -9.16
N PRO A 81 10.58 8.02 -9.62
CA PRO A 81 11.16 8.30 -10.93
C PRO A 81 10.23 7.87 -12.05
N ASP A 82 10.49 8.35 -13.28
CA ASP A 82 9.75 7.94 -14.46
C ASP A 82 9.81 6.45 -14.73
N GLY A 83 8.78 5.93 -15.40
CA GLY A 83 8.65 4.53 -15.81
C GLY A 83 7.58 3.75 -15.03
N PRO A 84 7.49 2.44 -15.28
CA PRO A 84 6.53 1.56 -14.62
C PRO A 84 6.79 1.44 -13.10
N VAL A 85 5.71 1.35 -12.33
CA VAL A 85 5.74 1.32 -10.87
C VAL A 85 4.92 0.14 -10.33
N ILE A 86 5.52 -0.66 -9.48
CA ILE A 86 4.78 -1.50 -8.51
C ILE A 86 4.79 -0.73 -7.20
N ILE A 87 3.62 -0.43 -6.67
CA ILE A 87 3.52 0.33 -5.44
C ILE A 87 2.79 -0.44 -4.37
N GLY A 88 3.28 -0.33 -3.15
CA GLY A 88 2.64 -0.98 -2.03
C GLY A 88 3.09 -0.43 -0.69
N GLY A 89 2.69 -1.11 0.36
CA GLY A 89 3.09 -0.74 1.71
C GLY A 89 2.39 -1.55 2.78
N PHE A 90 2.81 -1.28 3.99
CA PHE A 90 2.26 -1.88 5.19
C PHE A 90 1.37 -0.87 5.93
N SER A 91 0.20 -1.30 6.40
CA SER A 91 -0.71 -0.50 7.22
C SER A 91 -1.04 0.86 6.57
N GLN A 92 -0.72 2.00 7.18
CA GLN A 92 -0.92 3.33 6.58
C GLN A 92 -0.26 3.46 5.20
N GLY A 93 0.92 2.86 5.01
CA GLY A 93 1.60 2.87 3.71
C GLY A 93 0.80 2.19 2.61
N GLY A 94 0.16 1.05 2.91
CA GLY A 94 -0.73 0.37 1.96
C GLY A 94 -1.98 1.20 1.65
N ALA A 95 -2.51 1.94 2.63
CA ALA A 95 -3.64 2.83 2.41
C ALA A 95 -3.30 4.00 1.46
N ILE A 96 -2.11 4.61 1.61
CA ILE A 96 -1.62 5.63 0.66
C ILE A 96 -1.39 5.00 -0.72
N ALA A 97 -0.76 3.81 -0.79
CA ALA A 97 -0.51 3.13 -2.06
C ALA A 97 -1.80 2.91 -2.87
N SER A 98 -2.88 2.46 -2.24
CA SER A 98 -4.18 2.31 -2.92
C SER A 98 -4.81 3.65 -3.32
N ALA A 99 -4.67 4.69 -2.48
CA ALA A 99 -5.21 6.02 -2.79
C ALA A 99 -4.50 6.68 -3.98
N LEU A 100 -3.26 6.32 -4.29
CA LEU A 100 -2.53 6.84 -5.45
C LEU A 100 -3.17 6.45 -6.80
N LEU A 101 -4.05 5.45 -6.84
CA LEU A 101 -4.87 5.15 -8.01
C LEU A 101 -5.84 6.28 -8.40
N GLU A 102 -6.14 7.20 -7.48
CA GLU A 102 -6.97 8.38 -7.72
C GLU A 102 -6.20 9.53 -8.43
N THR A 103 -4.92 9.36 -8.68
CA THR A 103 -4.03 10.36 -9.27
C THR A 103 -3.54 9.91 -10.65
N GLU A 104 -2.91 10.81 -11.42
CA GLU A 104 -2.33 10.49 -12.73
C GLU A 104 -1.25 9.39 -12.66
N LEU A 105 -0.72 9.10 -11.47
CA LEU A 105 0.23 8.00 -11.28
C LEU A 105 -0.36 6.64 -11.68
N HIS A 106 -1.70 6.48 -11.66
CA HIS A 106 -2.37 5.22 -12.02
C HIS A 106 -1.97 4.71 -13.42
N GLU A 107 -1.65 5.59 -14.36
CA GLU A 107 -1.20 5.21 -15.70
C GLU A 107 0.11 4.41 -15.69
N ARG A 108 0.94 4.63 -14.68
CA ARG A 108 2.26 4.02 -14.49
C ARG A 108 2.25 2.85 -13.53
N ILE A 109 1.21 2.71 -12.70
CA ILE A 109 1.08 1.62 -11.74
C ILE A 109 0.77 0.33 -12.50
N VAL A 110 1.62 -0.69 -12.36
CA VAL A 110 1.47 -1.99 -12.99
C VAL A 110 1.05 -3.09 -12.01
N GLY A 111 1.03 -2.81 -10.72
CA GLY A 111 0.52 -3.69 -9.69
C GLY A 111 0.60 -3.07 -8.29
N LEU A 112 -0.14 -3.64 -7.34
CA LEU A 112 -0.17 -3.17 -5.96
C LEU A 112 0.17 -4.27 -4.96
N VAL A 113 0.86 -3.87 -3.87
CA VAL A 113 1.22 -4.73 -2.74
C VAL A 113 0.59 -4.16 -1.46
N LEU A 114 -0.48 -4.77 -0.98
CA LEU A 114 -1.29 -4.27 0.14
C LEU A 114 -1.17 -5.20 1.33
N ILE A 115 -0.47 -4.78 2.39
CA ILE A 115 -0.16 -5.62 3.55
C ILE A 115 -0.71 -4.98 4.83
N GLY A 116 -1.55 -5.72 5.58
CA GLY A 116 -2.08 -5.29 6.87
C GLY A 116 -2.82 -3.95 6.80
N THR A 117 -3.55 -3.68 5.73
CA THR A 117 -4.07 -2.36 5.42
C THR A 117 -5.57 -2.35 5.14
N LYS A 118 -6.14 -1.16 5.14
CA LYS A 118 -7.48 -0.84 4.66
C LYS A 118 -7.42 0.41 3.79
N THR A 119 -8.42 0.65 2.97
CA THR A 119 -8.49 1.92 2.26
C THR A 119 -8.74 3.09 3.22
N VAL A 120 -8.13 4.23 2.93
CA VAL A 120 -8.35 5.49 3.64
C VAL A 120 -9.44 6.34 2.97
N ARG A 121 -9.79 6.02 1.72
CA ARG A 121 -10.75 6.75 0.88
C ARG A 121 -11.63 5.75 0.10
N PRO A 122 -12.49 4.95 0.78
CA PRO A 122 -13.21 3.85 0.15
C PRO A 122 -14.11 4.32 -0.99
N ASP A 123 -14.87 5.39 -0.80
CA ASP A 123 -15.79 5.92 -1.83
C ASP A 123 -15.03 6.39 -3.07
N LYS A 124 -13.93 7.13 -2.87
CA LYS A 124 -13.11 7.62 -3.98
C LYS A 124 -12.43 6.49 -4.75
N LEU A 125 -11.95 5.48 -4.05
CA LEU A 125 -11.38 4.30 -4.67
C LEU A 125 -12.44 3.59 -5.52
N ALA A 126 -13.62 3.30 -4.95
CA ALA A 126 -14.71 2.64 -5.66
C ALA A 126 -15.21 3.43 -6.88
N GLU A 127 -15.27 4.76 -6.78
CA GLU A 127 -15.63 5.66 -7.89
C GLU A 127 -14.59 5.63 -9.02
N SER A 128 -13.29 5.50 -8.69
CA SER A 128 -12.20 5.58 -9.67
C SER A 128 -11.97 4.27 -10.41
N LEU A 129 -12.00 3.13 -9.72
CA LEU A 129 -11.60 1.83 -10.27
C LEU A 129 -12.29 1.42 -11.58
N PRO A 130 -13.61 1.69 -11.82
CA PRO A 130 -14.28 1.32 -13.06
C PRO A 130 -13.71 2.01 -14.32
N PHE A 131 -13.00 3.11 -14.16
CA PHE A 131 -12.40 3.87 -15.26
C PHE A 131 -10.92 3.52 -15.48
N LEU A 132 -10.34 2.70 -14.61
CA LEU A 132 -8.94 2.31 -14.66
C LEU A 132 -8.78 0.93 -15.27
N LYS A 133 -7.67 0.70 -15.95
CA LYS A 133 -7.31 -0.64 -16.43
C LYS A 133 -6.95 -1.51 -15.21
N PRO A 134 -7.61 -2.67 -15.01
CA PRO A 134 -7.28 -3.56 -13.91
C PRO A 134 -5.81 -3.99 -13.91
N ARG A 135 -5.23 -4.08 -12.72
CA ARG A 135 -3.85 -4.54 -12.47
C ARG A 135 -3.87 -5.60 -11.39
N GLU A 136 -2.86 -6.47 -11.37
CA GLU A 136 -2.71 -7.47 -10.32
C GLU A 136 -2.47 -6.80 -8.96
N ILE A 137 -3.14 -7.30 -7.94
CA ILE A 137 -2.97 -6.92 -6.54
C ILE A 137 -2.57 -8.15 -5.75
N VAL A 138 -1.55 -8.04 -4.91
CA VAL A 138 -1.33 -8.97 -3.82
C VAL A 138 -1.74 -8.31 -2.51
N TRP A 139 -2.66 -8.96 -1.82
CA TRP A 139 -3.20 -8.51 -0.55
C TRP A 139 -2.85 -9.54 0.54
N MET A 140 -2.17 -9.08 1.60
CA MET A 140 -1.79 -9.93 2.74
C MET A 140 -2.41 -9.39 4.02
N HIS A 141 -3.10 -10.25 4.79
CA HIS A 141 -3.71 -9.83 6.05
C HIS A 141 -3.79 -10.94 7.09
N GLY A 142 -3.62 -10.56 8.36
CA GLY A 142 -3.73 -11.46 9.50
C GLY A 142 -5.15 -11.55 10.04
N ARG A 143 -5.68 -12.76 10.21
CA ARG A 143 -7.02 -13.00 10.75
C ARG A 143 -7.18 -12.52 12.20
N ARG A 144 -6.06 -12.37 12.95
CA ARG A 144 -6.03 -11.87 14.33
C ARG A 144 -5.50 -10.44 14.43
N ASP A 145 -5.63 -9.66 13.36
CA ASP A 145 -5.26 -8.26 13.38
C ASP A 145 -6.27 -7.44 14.18
N HIS A 146 -5.80 -6.82 15.27
CA HIS A 146 -6.62 -5.97 16.15
C HIS A 146 -6.49 -4.46 15.84
N LEU A 147 -5.58 -4.07 14.96
CA LEU A 147 -5.38 -2.68 14.56
C LEU A 147 -6.15 -2.33 13.28
N VAL A 148 -6.15 -3.23 12.33
CA VAL A 148 -7.01 -3.23 11.14
C VAL A 148 -7.71 -4.57 11.14
N THR A 149 -8.96 -4.62 11.57
CA THR A 149 -9.68 -5.89 11.69
C THR A 149 -9.82 -6.57 10.34
N PHE A 150 -9.92 -7.90 10.36
CA PHE A 150 -9.96 -8.70 9.16
C PHE A 150 -11.16 -8.34 8.27
N GLU A 151 -12.32 -8.02 8.88
CA GLU A 151 -13.54 -7.62 8.20
C GLU A 151 -13.33 -6.32 7.40
N VAL A 152 -12.72 -5.32 8.02
CA VAL A 152 -12.44 -4.03 7.36
C VAL A 152 -11.38 -4.18 6.26
N ALA A 153 -10.43 -5.08 6.45
CA ALA A 153 -9.42 -5.35 5.43
C ALA A 153 -9.97 -6.12 4.23
N ILE A 154 -10.91 -7.05 4.46
CA ILE A 154 -11.61 -7.75 3.38
C ILE A 154 -12.42 -6.77 2.53
N GLU A 155 -13.16 -5.84 3.13
CA GLU A 155 -13.90 -4.81 2.40
C GLU A 155 -13.00 -4.06 1.40
N HIS A 156 -11.75 -3.78 1.80
CA HIS A 156 -10.77 -3.15 0.90
C HIS A 156 -10.43 -4.04 -0.31
N ALA A 157 -10.23 -5.35 -0.10
CA ALA A 157 -9.98 -6.30 -1.19
C ALA A 157 -11.21 -6.43 -2.09
N GLU A 158 -12.42 -6.50 -1.52
CA GLU A 158 -13.69 -6.64 -2.23
C GLU A 158 -14.01 -5.43 -3.12
N ILE A 159 -13.61 -4.21 -2.75
CA ILE A 159 -13.72 -3.03 -3.61
C ILE A 159 -12.97 -3.27 -4.93
N PHE A 160 -11.76 -3.81 -4.90
CA PHE A 160 -10.99 -4.13 -6.09
C PHE A 160 -11.61 -5.28 -6.90
N GLU A 161 -11.99 -6.38 -6.23
CA GLU A 161 -12.59 -7.54 -6.88
C GLU A 161 -13.90 -7.20 -7.56
N SER A 162 -14.74 -6.39 -6.92
CA SER A 162 -16.01 -5.91 -7.47
C SER A 162 -15.83 -5.05 -8.73
N ALA A 163 -14.68 -4.38 -8.84
CA ALA A 163 -14.28 -3.63 -10.04
C ALA A 163 -13.55 -4.51 -11.09
N GLY A 164 -13.46 -5.82 -10.87
CA GLY A 164 -12.82 -6.76 -11.80
C GLY A 164 -11.29 -6.80 -11.73
N TRP A 165 -10.69 -6.28 -10.65
CA TRP A 165 -9.24 -6.36 -10.46
C TRP A 165 -8.85 -7.72 -9.89
N PRO A 166 -7.81 -8.39 -10.44
CA PRO A 166 -7.33 -9.66 -9.91
C PRO A 166 -6.60 -9.46 -8.58
N VAL A 167 -7.15 -10.04 -7.50
CA VAL A 167 -6.57 -9.97 -6.15
C VAL A 167 -6.06 -11.34 -5.73
N THR A 168 -4.75 -11.47 -5.49
CA THR A 168 -4.16 -12.62 -4.81
C THR A 168 -4.24 -12.39 -3.31
N ARG A 169 -5.06 -13.17 -2.60
CA ARG A 169 -5.23 -13.08 -1.15
C ARG A 169 -4.25 -13.99 -0.42
N LEU A 170 -3.44 -13.42 0.47
CA LEU A 170 -2.53 -14.13 1.37
C LEU A 170 -3.00 -13.92 2.81
N GLU A 171 -3.82 -14.83 3.29
CA GLU A 171 -4.34 -14.77 4.65
C GLU A 171 -3.45 -15.57 5.60
N HIS A 172 -3.37 -15.15 6.86
CA HIS A 172 -2.61 -15.87 7.89
C HIS A 172 -3.20 -15.70 9.29
N GLU A 173 -2.90 -16.64 10.19
CA GLU A 173 -3.43 -16.66 11.55
C GLU A 173 -2.70 -15.74 12.55
N LYS A 174 -1.85 -14.83 12.07
CA LYS A 174 -1.13 -13.86 12.90
C LYS A 174 -1.90 -12.53 13.00
N GLY A 175 -1.37 -11.58 13.79
CA GLY A 175 -1.90 -10.23 13.95
C GLY A 175 -1.38 -9.25 12.90
N HIS A 176 -1.25 -7.97 13.29
CA HIS A 176 -0.85 -6.84 12.44
C HIS A 176 0.64 -6.91 12.08
N MET A 177 0.99 -7.70 11.08
CA MET A 177 2.38 -7.91 10.67
C MET A 177 2.49 -8.46 9.25
N VAL A 178 3.69 -8.35 8.68
CA VAL A 178 4.06 -9.08 7.47
C VAL A 178 4.31 -10.54 7.82
N ASN A 179 3.65 -11.47 7.13
CA ASN A 179 3.90 -12.89 7.34
C ASN A 179 5.07 -13.38 6.48
N LEU A 180 6.25 -13.45 7.07
CA LEU A 180 7.46 -13.87 6.37
C LEU A 180 7.40 -15.32 5.86
N ASN A 181 6.50 -16.18 6.37
CA ASN A 181 6.31 -17.53 5.85
C ASN A 181 5.65 -17.54 4.46
N GLN A 182 5.05 -16.43 4.03
CA GLN A 182 4.43 -16.25 2.71
C GLN A 182 5.23 -15.26 1.84
N LEU A 183 6.52 -15.09 2.14
CA LEU A 183 7.37 -14.15 1.40
C LEU A 183 7.57 -14.57 -0.06
N ASP A 184 7.63 -15.88 -0.32
CA ASP A 184 7.81 -16.40 -1.68
C ASP A 184 6.56 -16.20 -2.54
N GLU A 185 5.36 -16.26 -1.95
CA GLU A 185 4.10 -15.94 -2.61
C GLU A 185 4.01 -14.44 -2.94
N LEU A 186 4.44 -13.56 -2.00
CA LEU A 186 4.56 -12.12 -2.26
C LEU A 186 5.51 -11.85 -3.43
N LYS A 187 6.72 -12.44 -3.41
CA LYS A 187 7.71 -12.32 -4.48
C LYS A 187 7.17 -12.78 -5.82
N SER A 188 6.49 -13.93 -5.83
CA SER A 188 5.92 -14.49 -7.04
C SER A 188 4.87 -13.58 -7.66
N SER A 189 4.00 -12.97 -6.84
CA SER A 189 3.01 -12.01 -7.31
C SER A 189 3.68 -10.74 -7.86
N ILE A 190 4.64 -10.18 -7.15
CA ILE A 190 5.38 -8.99 -7.60
C ILE A 190 6.16 -9.28 -8.90
N GLN A 191 6.72 -10.47 -9.05
CA GLN A 191 7.39 -10.87 -10.28
C GLN A 191 6.42 -10.98 -11.47
N ARG A 192 5.19 -11.49 -11.27
CA ARG A 192 4.16 -11.49 -12.32
C ARG A 192 3.78 -10.07 -12.73
N MET A 193 3.59 -9.15 -11.75
CA MET A 193 3.35 -7.73 -12.03
C MET A 193 4.46 -7.13 -12.89
N ALA A 194 5.72 -7.41 -12.55
CA ALA A 194 6.89 -6.92 -13.31
C ALA A 194 6.97 -7.49 -14.72
N ASN A 195 6.47 -8.70 -14.96
CA ASN A 195 6.47 -9.34 -16.26
C ASN A 195 5.28 -8.90 -17.15
N SER A 196 4.32 -8.15 -16.61
CA SER A 196 3.12 -7.69 -17.34
C SER A 196 3.32 -6.45 -18.20
N ILE A 197 4.52 -5.88 -18.21
CA ILE A 197 4.93 -4.67 -18.93
C ILE A 197 5.82 -4.98 -20.14
#